data_1b1dfdbe6e08e452a2333bd4fda71d7b
#
_entry.id   1b1dfdbe6e08e452a2333bd4fda71d7b
#
_cell.length_a   1.000
_cell.length_b   1.000
_cell.length_c   1.000
_cell.angle_alpha   90.00
_cell.angle_beta   90.00
_cell.angle_gamma   90.00
#
_symmetry.space_group_name_H-M   'P 1'
#
loop_
_entity.id
_entity.type
_entity.pdbx_description
1 polymer ?
#
loop_
_entity_poly.entity_id
_entity_poly.type
_entity_poly.pdbx_seq_one_letter_code
_entity_poly.pdbx_strand_id
1 'polypeptide(L)'
;MRKHIINSIFLLSIIAIIISCQSQETIDLQNYMSNGKDIYKAKCQNCHGQNGEGLGQLAPPLTDSVFLKNNKTRLACIIKNGIDEQLIIHGKEYKEKMPGFPELADIDVAQVMVYITNSFGNNQGFVPYTQVSTQLQNCK
;
A
#
# COMPACT_ATOMS: atom_id res chain seq x y z
N MET A 1 37.34 39.35 -2.89
CA MET A 1 36.08 39.29 -2.12
C MET A 1 34.84 39.07 -3.01
N ARG A 2 34.58 39.94 -4.03
CA ARG A 2 33.37 39.85 -4.88
C ARG A 2 33.20 38.51 -5.63
N LYS A 3 34.30 37.94 -6.18
CA LYS A 3 34.28 36.64 -6.89
C LYS A 3 33.93 35.44 -5.94
N HIS A 4 34.40 35.46 -4.71
CA HIS A 4 34.10 34.40 -3.75
C HIS A 4 32.62 34.44 -3.27
N ILE A 5 32.05 35.64 -3.15
CA ILE A 5 30.62 35.82 -2.83
C ILE A 5 29.73 35.26 -3.94
N ILE A 6 30.07 35.57 -5.21
CA ILE A 6 29.33 35.07 -6.37
C ILE A 6 29.39 33.55 -6.46
N ASN A 7 30.57 32.96 -6.27
CA ASN A 7 30.72 31.50 -6.26
C ASN A 7 29.97 30.82 -5.11
N SER A 8 29.96 31.44 -3.92
CA SER A 8 29.19 30.91 -2.78
C SER A 8 27.67 30.95 -3.03
N ILE A 9 27.17 32.03 -3.60
CA ILE A 9 25.73 32.13 -3.94
C ILE A 9 25.35 31.11 -5.02
N PHE A 10 26.21 30.93 -6.03
CA PHE A 10 25.98 29.92 -7.06
C PHE A 10 26.00 28.49 -6.51
N LEU A 11 26.93 28.18 -5.62
CA LEU A 11 27.00 26.88 -4.97
C LEU A 11 25.76 26.61 -4.07
N LEU A 12 25.32 27.62 -3.31
CA LEU A 12 24.13 27.54 -2.48
C LEU A 12 22.87 27.34 -3.33
N SER A 13 22.77 28.00 -4.50
CA SER A 13 21.62 27.81 -5.40
C SER A 13 21.56 26.40 -6.00
N ILE A 14 22.70 25.81 -6.34
CA ILE A 14 22.78 24.43 -6.83
C ILE A 14 22.36 23.45 -5.73
N ILE A 15 22.85 23.64 -4.50
CA ILE A 15 22.47 22.81 -3.35
C ILE A 15 20.97 22.91 -3.07
N ALA A 16 20.37 24.10 -3.15
CA ALA A 16 18.94 24.30 -2.97
C ALA A 16 18.10 23.58 -4.05
N ILE A 17 18.56 23.55 -5.30
CA ILE A 17 17.89 22.83 -6.40
C ILE A 17 17.95 21.30 -6.18
N ILE A 18 19.08 20.78 -5.71
CA ILE A 18 19.25 19.34 -5.45
C ILE A 18 18.37 18.88 -4.26
N ILE A 19 18.23 19.71 -3.23
CA ILE A 19 17.41 19.39 -2.04
C ILE A 19 15.90 19.52 -2.35
N SER A 20 15.52 20.35 -3.33
CA SER A 20 14.12 20.57 -3.73
C SER A 20 13.51 19.40 -4.52
N CYS A 21 14.30 18.41 -4.91
CA CYS A 21 13.82 17.27 -5.68
C CYS A 21 13.25 16.19 -4.75
N GLN A 22 12.06 16.41 -4.15
CA GLN A 22 11.26 15.29 -3.68
C GLN A 22 10.92 14.43 -4.89
N SER A 23 11.25 13.15 -4.86
CA SER A 23 10.92 12.27 -5.97
C SER A 23 9.39 12.19 -6.12
N GLN A 24 8.89 12.20 -7.35
CA GLN A 24 7.46 12.04 -7.65
C GLN A 24 6.89 10.80 -6.93
N GLU A 25 7.67 9.75 -6.83
CA GLU A 25 7.31 8.52 -6.11
C GLU A 25 6.98 8.75 -4.63
N THR A 26 7.69 9.67 -3.96
CA THR A 26 7.40 10.01 -2.55
C THR A 26 6.04 10.70 -2.43
N ILE A 27 5.74 11.61 -3.35
CA ILE A 27 4.45 12.33 -3.37
C ILE A 27 3.31 11.34 -3.67
N ASP A 28 3.50 10.46 -4.66
CA ASP A 28 2.53 9.46 -5.03
C ASP A 28 2.27 8.48 -3.88
N LEU A 29 3.32 8.01 -3.21
CA LEU A 29 3.20 7.15 -2.02
C LEU A 29 2.35 7.83 -0.93
N GLN A 30 2.59 9.10 -0.61
CA GLN A 30 1.83 9.83 0.40
C GLN A 30 0.34 9.97 0.01
N ASN A 31 0.05 10.27 -1.24
CA ASN A 31 -1.32 10.37 -1.76
C ASN A 31 -2.04 9.02 -1.68
N TYR A 32 -1.37 7.94 -2.08
CA TYR A 32 -1.93 6.59 -2.01
C TYR A 32 -2.16 6.15 -0.57
N MET A 33 -1.24 6.46 0.34
CA MET A 33 -1.37 6.17 1.76
C MET A 33 -2.57 6.91 2.38
N SER A 34 -2.78 8.18 2.03
CA SER A 34 -3.90 8.97 2.54
C SER A 34 -5.24 8.43 2.05
N ASN A 35 -5.40 8.28 0.74
CA ASN A 35 -6.64 7.79 0.13
C ASN A 35 -6.91 6.33 0.52
N GLY A 36 -5.88 5.48 0.49
CA GLY A 36 -5.98 4.07 0.89
C GLY A 36 -6.40 3.88 2.34
N LYS A 37 -5.98 4.78 3.24
CA LYS A 37 -6.44 4.80 4.63
C LYS A 37 -7.95 5.02 4.73
N ASP A 38 -8.50 5.93 3.95
CA ASP A 38 -9.93 6.23 3.99
C ASP A 38 -10.75 5.05 3.42
N ILE A 39 -10.27 4.41 2.34
CA ILE A 39 -10.86 3.18 1.80
C ILE A 39 -10.78 2.05 2.84
N TYR A 40 -9.63 1.86 3.48
CA TYR A 40 -9.44 0.86 4.53
C TYR A 40 -10.45 1.02 5.67
N LYS A 41 -10.62 2.23 6.17
CA LYS A 41 -11.60 2.54 7.23
C LYS A 41 -13.03 2.20 6.81
N ALA A 42 -13.38 2.50 5.56
CA ALA A 42 -14.73 2.31 5.06
C ALA A 42 -15.07 0.85 4.75
N LYS A 43 -14.08 0.05 4.30
CA LYS A 43 -14.33 -1.28 3.71
C LYS A 43 -13.66 -2.44 4.44
N CYS A 44 -12.54 -2.23 5.10
CA CYS A 44 -11.66 -3.31 5.59
C CYS A 44 -11.58 -3.39 7.11
N GLN A 45 -11.62 -2.23 7.78
CA GLN A 45 -11.36 -2.09 9.21
C GLN A 45 -12.30 -2.92 10.09
N ASN A 46 -13.57 -3.10 9.69
CA ASN A 46 -14.53 -3.86 10.48
C ASN A 46 -14.11 -5.33 10.71
N CYS A 47 -13.40 -5.91 9.74
CA CYS A 47 -12.91 -7.28 9.84
C CYS A 47 -11.42 -7.34 10.24
N HIS A 48 -10.58 -6.45 9.66
CA HIS A 48 -9.15 -6.50 9.89
C HIS A 48 -8.66 -5.68 11.08
N GLY A 49 -9.56 -4.95 11.76
CA GLY A 49 -9.24 -4.12 12.92
C GLY A 49 -8.68 -2.73 12.55
N GLN A 50 -8.65 -1.83 13.52
CA GLN A 50 -8.15 -0.47 13.32
C GLN A 50 -6.64 -0.42 13.05
N ASN A 51 -5.90 -1.35 13.66
CA ASN A 51 -4.45 -1.45 13.56
C ASN A 51 -4.01 -2.68 12.73
N GLY A 52 -4.92 -3.25 11.93
CA GLY A 52 -4.62 -4.44 11.14
C GLY A 52 -4.45 -5.72 11.95
N GLU A 53 -4.94 -5.74 13.21
CA GLU A 53 -4.78 -6.86 14.15
C GLU A 53 -5.62 -8.09 13.80
N GLY A 54 -6.58 -7.95 12.89
CA GLY A 54 -7.52 -9.01 12.53
C GLY A 54 -8.62 -9.22 13.57
N LEU A 55 -9.46 -10.23 13.36
CA LEU A 55 -10.60 -10.54 14.22
C LEU A 55 -10.63 -12.04 14.54
N GLY A 56 -9.91 -12.45 15.56
CA GLY A 56 -9.92 -13.83 16.04
C GLY A 56 -9.54 -14.84 14.95
N GLN A 57 -10.44 -15.80 14.66
CA GLN A 57 -10.29 -16.74 13.54
C GLN A 57 -11.11 -16.33 12.30
N LEU A 58 -11.86 -15.22 12.40
CA LEU A 58 -12.72 -14.73 11.32
C LEU A 58 -11.95 -13.99 10.24
N ALA A 59 -10.99 -13.14 10.64
CA ALA A 59 -10.19 -12.38 9.68
C ALA A 59 -8.72 -12.36 10.11
N PRO A 60 -7.79 -12.66 9.19
CA PRO A 60 -6.37 -12.67 9.51
C PRO A 60 -5.84 -11.26 9.77
N PRO A 61 -4.75 -11.14 10.56
CA PRO A 61 -4.07 -9.88 10.74
C PRO A 61 -3.37 -9.44 9.44
N LEU A 62 -3.35 -8.14 9.21
CA LEU A 62 -2.58 -7.50 8.14
C LEU A 62 -1.21 -7.02 8.62
N THR A 63 -0.86 -7.33 9.86
CA THR A 63 0.49 -7.12 10.42
C THR A 63 1.51 -8.15 9.94
N ASP A 64 1.05 -9.20 9.22
CA ASP A 64 1.92 -10.23 8.66
C ASP A 64 2.57 -9.78 7.35
N SER A 65 3.73 -9.16 7.49
CA SER A 65 4.52 -8.74 6.33
C SER A 65 4.97 -9.88 5.43
N VAL A 66 5.11 -11.10 5.95
CA VAL A 66 5.52 -12.28 5.17
C VAL A 66 4.40 -12.72 4.24
N PHE A 67 3.18 -12.87 4.77
CA PHE A 67 2.03 -13.22 3.95
C PHE A 67 1.77 -12.18 2.86
N LEU A 68 1.72 -10.90 3.22
CA LEU A 68 1.49 -9.80 2.27
C LEU A 68 2.57 -9.75 1.19
N LYS A 69 3.84 -9.93 1.55
CA LYS A 69 4.97 -9.94 0.62
C LYS A 69 4.92 -11.12 -0.36
N ASN A 70 4.64 -12.32 0.16
CA ASN A 70 4.56 -13.54 -0.66
C ASN A 70 3.37 -13.54 -1.62
N ASN A 71 2.31 -12.77 -1.29
CA ASN A 71 1.10 -12.66 -2.11
C ASN A 71 1.01 -11.33 -2.88
N LYS A 72 2.07 -10.53 -2.94
CA LYS A 72 2.07 -9.19 -3.53
C LYS A 72 1.46 -9.12 -4.93
N THR A 73 1.65 -10.16 -5.75
CA THR A 73 1.13 -10.22 -7.12
C THR A 73 -0.37 -10.56 -7.21
N ARG A 74 -0.96 -11.12 -6.14
CA ARG A 74 -2.38 -11.49 -6.10
C ARG A 74 -3.21 -10.65 -5.12
N LEU A 75 -2.58 -9.75 -4.35
CA LEU A 75 -3.30 -8.91 -3.38
C LEU A 75 -4.39 -8.07 -4.03
N ALA A 76 -4.14 -7.52 -5.21
CA ALA A 76 -5.13 -6.77 -5.96
C ALA A 76 -6.36 -7.63 -6.28
N CYS A 77 -6.15 -8.87 -6.71
CA CYS A 77 -7.23 -9.83 -7.00
C CYS A 77 -8.00 -10.22 -5.74
N ILE A 78 -7.29 -10.43 -4.62
CA ILE A 78 -7.91 -10.73 -3.32
C ILE A 78 -8.81 -9.57 -2.89
N ILE A 79 -8.37 -8.33 -3.00
CA ILE A 79 -9.18 -7.16 -2.65
C ILE A 79 -10.39 -7.05 -3.57
N LYS A 80 -10.20 -7.18 -4.88
CA LYS A 80 -11.26 -6.99 -5.88
C LYS A 80 -12.31 -8.11 -5.86
N ASN A 81 -11.86 -9.37 -5.80
CA ASN A 81 -12.70 -10.54 -5.99
C ASN A 81 -13.02 -11.27 -4.67
N GLY A 82 -12.30 -10.93 -3.59
CA GLY A 82 -12.35 -11.69 -2.34
C GLY A 82 -11.51 -12.96 -2.38
N ILE A 83 -11.65 -13.76 -1.34
CA ILE A 83 -11.00 -15.06 -1.23
C ILE A 83 -11.93 -16.03 -0.53
N ASP A 84 -12.07 -17.23 -1.10
CA ASP A 84 -12.93 -18.31 -0.62
C ASP A 84 -12.12 -19.61 -0.50
N GLU A 85 -10.91 -19.48 -0.02
CA GLU A 85 -10.02 -20.61 0.26
C GLU A 85 -9.53 -20.53 1.70
N GLN A 86 -9.27 -21.71 2.29
CA GLN A 86 -8.67 -21.79 3.60
C GLN A 86 -7.25 -21.21 3.57
N LEU A 87 -6.97 -20.29 4.48
CA LEU A 87 -5.65 -19.72 4.68
C LEU A 87 -5.00 -20.25 5.94
N ILE A 88 -3.72 -20.54 5.89
CA ILE A 88 -2.90 -20.84 7.07
C ILE A 88 -1.86 -19.73 7.20
N ILE A 89 -1.98 -18.92 8.25
CA ILE A 89 -1.09 -17.79 8.53
C ILE A 89 -0.52 -17.98 9.94
N HIS A 90 0.79 -18.08 10.05
CA HIS A 90 1.49 -18.41 11.31
C HIS A 90 0.94 -19.67 12.04
N GLY A 91 0.60 -20.71 11.27
CA GLY A 91 0.05 -21.94 11.81
C GLY A 91 -1.41 -21.85 12.29
N LYS A 92 -2.03 -20.68 12.15
CA LYS A 92 -3.44 -20.46 12.46
C LYS A 92 -4.29 -20.54 11.20
N GLU A 93 -5.37 -21.30 11.30
CA GLU A 93 -6.29 -21.55 10.20
C GLU A 93 -7.39 -20.48 10.15
N TYR A 94 -7.66 -19.94 8.97
CA TYR A 94 -8.75 -19.01 8.66
C TYR A 94 -9.61 -19.62 7.56
N LYS A 95 -10.88 -19.84 7.86
CA LYS A 95 -11.85 -20.53 6.95
C LYS A 95 -12.94 -19.60 6.45
N GLU A 96 -13.07 -18.44 7.09
CA GLU A 96 -14.11 -17.51 6.73
C GLU A 96 -13.75 -16.80 5.42
N LYS A 97 -14.77 -16.66 4.59
CA LYS A 97 -14.65 -15.99 3.30
C LYS A 97 -14.38 -14.50 3.47
N MET A 98 -13.36 -13.99 2.82
CA MET A 98 -13.20 -12.55 2.63
C MET A 98 -14.07 -12.11 1.43
N PRO A 99 -15.04 -11.21 1.62
CA PRO A 99 -15.80 -10.69 0.49
C PRO A 99 -14.90 -9.84 -0.43
N GLY A 100 -15.18 -9.86 -1.72
CA GLY A 100 -14.57 -8.94 -2.68
C GLY A 100 -15.27 -7.59 -2.70
N PHE A 101 -14.60 -6.60 -3.30
CA PHE A 101 -15.10 -5.24 -3.49
C PHE A 101 -15.09 -4.88 -4.99
N PRO A 102 -15.96 -5.50 -5.80
CA PRO A 102 -15.97 -5.29 -7.25
C PRO A 102 -16.31 -3.85 -7.65
N GLU A 103 -16.96 -3.09 -6.76
CA GLU A 103 -17.29 -1.69 -6.97
C GLU A 103 -16.10 -0.73 -6.88
N LEU A 104 -14.99 -1.13 -6.23
CA LEU A 104 -13.80 -0.29 -6.15
C LEU A 104 -13.19 -0.12 -7.55
N ALA A 105 -12.87 1.11 -7.92
CA ALA A 105 -12.07 1.36 -9.12
C ALA A 105 -10.65 0.78 -8.94
N ASP A 106 -9.96 0.49 -10.04
CA ASP A 106 -8.61 -0.09 -9.99
C ASP A 106 -7.63 0.82 -9.23
N ILE A 107 -7.81 2.14 -9.29
CA ILE A 107 -7.01 3.09 -8.53
C ILE A 107 -7.28 2.97 -7.02
N ASP A 108 -8.51 2.73 -6.61
CA ASP A 108 -8.87 2.54 -5.21
C ASP A 108 -8.24 1.26 -4.65
N VAL A 109 -8.25 0.19 -5.46
CA VAL A 109 -7.57 -1.07 -5.14
C VAL A 109 -6.07 -0.84 -4.96
N ALA A 110 -5.44 -0.07 -5.87
CA ALA A 110 -4.02 0.26 -5.77
C ALA A 110 -3.71 1.06 -4.49
N GLN A 111 -4.54 2.04 -4.16
CA GLN A 111 -4.36 2.90 -2.99
C GLN A 111 -4.51 2.11 -1.68
N VAL A 112 -5.57 1.30 -1.53
CA VAL A 112 -5.74 0.49 -0.33
C VAL A 112 -4.68 -0.62 -0.22
N MET A 113 -4.23 -1.18 -1.34
CA MET A 113 -3.14 -2.15 -1.36
C MET A 113 -1.83 -1.51 -0.87
N VAL A 114 -1.48 -0.32 -1.36
CA VAL A 114 -0.31 0.42 -0.89
C VAL A 114 -0.44 0.76 0.60
N TYR A 115 -1.62 1.16 1.06
CA TYR A 115 -1.86 1.45 2.47
C TYR A 115 -1.59 0.23 3.36
N ILE A 116 -2.19 -0.93 3.08
CA ILE A 116 -2.02 -2.13 3.93
C ILE A 116 -0.59 -2.67 3.88
N THR A 117 0.10 -2.55 2.76
CA THR A 117 1.48 -3.02 2.61
C THR A 117 2.53 -2.06 3.18
N ASN A 118 2.13 -0.86 3.62
CA ASN A 118 3.02 0.13 4.26
C ASN A 118 2.49 0.64 5.62
N SER A 119 1.49 -0.04 6.17
CA SER A 119 0.93 0.23 7.50
C SER A 119 1.09 -0.99 8.41
N PHE A 120 0.73 -0.85 9.67
CA PHE A 120 0.66 -1.96 10.63
C PHE A 120 1.99 -2.69 10.84
N GLY A 121 3.12 -1.97 10.70
CA GLY A 121 4.47 -2.54 10.76
C GLY A 121 5.02 -3.03 9.42
N ASN A 122 4.23 -2.98 8.34
CA ASN A 122 4.70 -3.29 7.00
C ASN A 122 5.42 -2.09 6.37
N ASN A 123 6.40 -2.36 5.49
CA ASN A 123 7.12 -1.36 4.71
C ASN A 123 7.58 -1.98 3.38
N GLN A 124 6.67 -2.06 2.40
CA GLN A 124 6.92 -2.75 1.13
C GLN A 124 7.08 -1.79 -0.07
N GLY A 125 7.03 -0.48 0.20
CA GLY A 125 7.22 0.56 -0.79
C GLY A 125 5.99 0.79 -1.69
N PHE A 126 6.18 1.66 -2.67
CA PHE A 126 5.14 2.08 -3.60
C PHE A 126 4.88 1.02 -4.67
N VAL A 127 3.62 0.86 -5.04
CA VAL A 127 3.17 0.04 -6.18
C VAL A 127 2.28 0.94 -7.05
N PRO A 128 2.71 1.26 -8.27
CA PRO A 128 1.96 2.17 -9.13
C PRO A 128 0.67 1.54 -9.64
N TYR A 129 -0.33 2.39 -9.89
CA TYR A 129 -1.62 2.01 -10.48
C TYR A 129 -1.50 1.12 -11.72
N THR A 130 -0.56 1.43 -12.63
CA THR A 130 -0.36 0.66 -13.86
C THR A 130 -0.03 -0.80 -13.60
N GLN A 131 0.77 -1.07 -12.56
CA GLN A 131 1.09 -2.44 -12.17
C GLN A 131 -0.12 -3.15 -11.57
N VAL A 132 -0.90 -2.46 -10.72
CA VAL A 132 -2.10 -3.03 -10.09
C VAL A 132 -3.18 -3.31 -11.14
N SER A 133 -3.42 -2.38 -12.07
CA SER A 133 -4.37 -2.58 -13.17
C SER A 133 -3.99 -3.79 -14.04
N THR A 134 -2.69 -3.97 -14.32
CA THR A 134 -2.22 -5.19 -15.03
C THR A 134 -2.46 -6.46 -14.21
N GLN A 135 -2.28 -6.44 -12.90
CA GLN A 135 -2.61 -7.57 -12.02
C GLN A 135 -4.09 -7.91 -12.08
N LEU A 136 -4.97 -6.88 -12.00
CA LEU A 136 -6.41 -7.04 -12.03
C LEU A 136 -6.93 -7.65 -13.33
N GLN A 137 -6.32 -7.31 -14.48
CA GLN A 137 -6.64 -7.92 -15.76
C GLN A 137 -6.29 -9.43 -15.83
N ASN A 138 -5.40 -9.91 -14.98
CA ASN A 138 -4.94 -11.29 -14.93
C ASN A 138 -5.51 -12.08 -13.73
N CYS A 139 -6.50 -11.54 -13.02
CA CYS A 139 -7.18 -12.28 -11.95
C CYS A 139 -7.92 -13.50 -12.54
N LYS A 140 -7.63 -14.66 -11.97
CA LYS A 140 -8.28 -15.94 -12.32
C LYS A 140 -9.36 -16.27 -11.31
#